data_f26bb89834de0f371a19b53a4e79e9f7
#
_entry.id   f26bb89834de0f371a19b53a4e79e9f7
#
_cell.length_a   1.000
_cell.length_b   1.000
_cell.length_c   1.000
_cell.angle_alpha   90.00
_cell.angle_beta   90.00
_cell.angle_gamma   90.00
#
_symmetry.space_group_name_H-M   'P 1'
#
loop_
_entity.id
_entity.type
_entity.pdbx_description
1 polymer ?
#
loop_
_entity_poly.entity_id
_entity_poly.type
_entity_poly.pdbx_seq_one_letter_code
_entity_poly.pdbx_strand_id
1 'polypeptide(L)'
;MKADSISSNSEGKVDKKGLKIMIQVDFEGVAGIVNFDEIYPGHPHFDRNCTMLTHEVNAAIEGAVAAGATTIVVRDGHAGNINVDPLLLDRRAMLTRGRVPGTPHTMVLGIDDTFDALLFIGAHARAGEQMGTLSHTMSLKVADLKINGRPISEPAFNSLYASKFDVPVVFVAGDNTACKEAVADFGNIETVVTKNAFGRTCAMSKSPYVVREEIRLAAERALKNLDKGCVFRLNAPYKMEVKVYGENPDEIISVEYESDVLEDVMKKFWENL
;
A
#
# COMPACT_ATOMS: atom_id res chain seq x y z
N MET A 1 50.75 16.90 46.28
CA MET A 1 50.20 17.49 45.08
C MET A 1 49.43 16.40 44.32
N LYS A 2 48.11 16.47 44.37
CA LYS A 2 47.23 15.51 43.66
C LYS A 2 47.01 16.03 42.27
N ALA A 3 47.20 15.22 41.25
CA ALA A 3 46.88 15.52 39.89
C ALA A 3 45.40 15.12 39.62
N ASP A 4 44.59 16.08 39.25
CA ASP A 4 43.19 15.90 38.85
C ASP A 4 43.13 15.28 37.46
N SER A 5 42.49 14.09 37.38
CA SER A 5 42.19 13.44 36.12
C SER A 5 40.89 14.02 35.56
N ILE A 6 40.99 14.72 34.46
CA ILE A 6 39.82 15.16 33.67
C ILE A 6 39.37 13.96 32.83
N SER A 7 38.24 13.37 33.20
CA SER A 7 37.57 12.38 32.39
C SER A 7 36.69 13.13 31.34
N SER A 8 37.09 13.07 30.09
CA SER A 8 36.28 13.52 28.96
C SER A 8 35.28 12.42 28.62
N ASN A 9 34.02 12.58 29.04
CA ASN A 9 32.92 11.81 28.51
C ASN A 9 32.64 12.29 27.07
N SER A 10 33.17 11.58 26.10
CA SER A 10 32.69 11.61 24.73
C SER A 10 31.46 10.73 24.65
N GLU A 11 30.29 11.31 24.93
CA GLU A 11 29.02 10.70 24.48
C GLU A 11 29.08 10.62 22.95
N GLY A 12 29.29 9.41 22.43
CA GLY A 12 29.19 9.11 21.01
C GLY A 12 27.77 9.48 20.55
N LYS A 13 27.64 10.54 19.76
CA LYS A 13 26.46 10.73 18.92
C LYS A 13 26.35 9.49 18.04
N VAL A 14 25.43 8.60 18.37
CA VAL A 14 24.94 7.60 17.44
C VAL A 14 24.30 8.42 16.33
N ASP A 15 24.92 8.48 15.15
CA ASP A 15 24.30 9.03 13.95
C ASP A 15 23.00 8.28 13.78
N LYS A 16 21.85 8.92 14.03
CA LYS A 16 20.55 8.36 13.74
C LYS A 16 20.49 8.16 12.23
N LYS A 17 20.69 6.93 11.80
CA LYS A 17 20.42 6.51 10.41
C LYS A 17 19.00 7.00 10.08
N GLY A 18 18.85 7.81 9.04
CA GLY A 18 17.53 8.30 8.64
C GLY A 18 16.64 7.14 8.18
N LEU A 19 15.32 7.32 8.25
CA LEU A 19 14.35 6.27 7.89
C LEU A 19 14.43 5.90 6.41
N LYS A 20 14.36 4.59 6.11
CA LYS A 20 14.15 4.04 4.78
C LYS A 20 12.73 3.52 4.68
N ILE A 21 11.93 4.07 3.77
CA ILE A 21 10.51 3.73 3.64
C ILE A 21 10.14 3.30 2.23
N MET A 22 9.09 2.46 2.14
CA MET A 22 8.43 2.16 0.88
C MET A 22 7.04 2.79 0.84
N ILE A 23 6.72 3.45 -0.27
CA ILE A 23 5.37 3.92 -0.61
C ILE A 23 4.86 3.03 -1.74
N GLN A 24 3.95 2.12 -1.42
CA GLN A 24 3.21 1.34 -2.41
C GLN A 24 2.07 2.20 -2.95
N VAL A 25 1.92 2.21 -4.27
CA VAL A 25 0.98 3.09 -4.97
C VAL A 25 -0.04 2.26 -5.73
N ASP A 26 -1.29 2.63 -5.56
CA ASP A 26 -2.43 2.14 -6.33
C ASP A 26 -3.24 3.30 -6.87
N PHE A 27 -4.25 3.07 -7.71
CA PHE A 27 -4.89 4.15 -8.43
C PHE A 27 -6.35 4.39 -8.01
N GLU A 28 -7.08 3.32 -7.73
CA GLU A 28 -8.52 3.33 -7.49
C GLU A 28 -8.93 4.22 -6.33
N GLY A 29 -8.10 4.28 -5.28
CA GLY A 29 -8.35 5.06 -4.09
C GLY A 29 -8.02 6.55 -4.20
N VAL A 30 -7.42 7.01 -5.31
CA VAL A 30 -7.08 8.42 -5.55
C VAL A 30 -8.32 9.30 -5.57
N ALA A 31 -8.22 10.51 -5.01
CA ALA A 31 -9.33 11.47 -4.98
C ALA A 31 -9.86 11.77 -6.38
N GLY A 32 -11.19 11.68 -6.54
CA GLY A 32 -11.88 11.97 -7.81
C GLY A 32 -11.99 10.81 -8.79
N ILE A 33 -11.28 9.69 -8.56
CA ILE A 33 -11.35 8.49 -9.40
C ILE A 33 -12.56 7.64 -9.01
N VAL A 34 -13.41 7.28 -9.98
CA VAL A 34 -14.64 6.50 -9.76
C VAL A 34 -14.96 5.48 -10.87
N ASN A 35 -14.17 5.45 -11.94
CA ASN A 35 -14.37 4.55 -13.07
C ASN A 35 -13.07 3.85 -13.45
N PHE A 36 -13.13 2.52 -13.70
CA PHE A 36 -11.99 1.73 -14.15
C PHE A 36 -11.39 2.24 -15.47
N ASP A 37 -12.24 2.66 -16.43
CA ASP A 37 -11.74 3.11 -17.73
C ASP A 37 -10.77 4.31 -17.60
N GLU A 38 -11.00 5.20 -16.62
CA GLU A 38 -10.21 6.42 -16.47
C GLU A 38 -8.82 6.21 -15.84
N ILE A 39 -8.52 4.98 -15.39
CA ILE A 39 -7.22 4.60 -14.79
C ILE A 39 -6.43 3.62 -15.67
N TYR A 40 -6.85 3.44 -16.93
CA TYR A 40 -6.13 2.64 -17.91
C TYR A 40 -5.67 3.47 -19.11
N PRO A 41 -4.52 3.13 -19.74
CA PRO A 41 -4.02 3.78 -20.94
C PRO A 41 -5.06 3.77 -22.07
N GLY A 42 -5.18 4.89 -22.79
CA GLY A 42 -6.14 5.07 -23.87
C GLY A 42 -7.39 5.87 -23.51
N HIS A 43 -7.69 6.03 -22.22
CA HIS A 43 -8.75 6.94 -21.80
C HIS A 43 -8.29 8.41 -21.90
N PRO A 44 -9.12 9.36 -22.37
CA PRO A 44 -8.72 10.77 -22.56
C PRO A 44 -8.21 11.47 -21.29
N HIS A 45 -8.56 10.95 -20.13
CA HIS A 45 -8.18 11.53 -18.83
C HIS A 45 -7.07 10.77 -18.13
N PHE A 46 -6.52 9.70 -18.71
CA PHE A 46 -5.50 8.86 -18.07
C PHE A 46 -4.28 9.67 -17.63
N ASP A 47 -3.69 10.47 -18.52
CA ASP A 47 -2.49 11.25 -18.17
C ASP A 47 -2.76 12.29 -17.07
N ARG A 48 -3.92 12.94 -17.11
CA ARG A 48 -4.35 13.84 -16.03
C ARG A 48 -4.48 13.08 -14.71
N ASN A 49 -5.05 11.89 -14.74
CA ASN A 49 -5.27 11.08 -13.56
C ASN A 49 -3.93 10.53 -13.02
N CYS A 50 -2.96 10.17 -13.87
CA CYS A 50 -1.59 9.88 -13.48
C CYS A 50 -0.91 11.08 -12.79
N THR A 51 -1.18 12.30 -13.26
CA THR A 51 -0.73 13.53 -12.61
C THR A 51 -1.34 13.68 -11.21
N MET A 52 -2.65 13.42 -11.05
CA MET A 52 -3.33 13.47 -9.76
C MET A 52 -2.75 12.44 -8.77
N LEU A 53 -2.57 11.19 -9.21
CA LEU A 53 -1.91 10.13 -8.46
C LEU A 53 -0.51 10.55 -7.99
N THR A 54 0.33 11.03 -8.93
CA THR A 54 1.71 11.43 -8.63
C THR A 54 1.76 12.57 -7.61
N HIS A 55 0.80 13.48 -7.62
CA HIS A 55 0.70 14.52 -6.60
C HIS A 55 0.32 14.00 -5.21
N GLU A 56 -0.53 12.97 -5.09
CA GLU A 56 -0.82 12.34 -3.79
C GLU A 56 0.43 11.59 -3.28
N VAL A 57 1.17 10.92 -4.16
CA VAL A 57 2.46 10.28 -3.84
C VAL A 57 3.47 11.32 -3.35
N ASN A 58 3.60 12.45 -4.05
CA ASN A 58 4.51 13.53 -3.66
C ASN A 58 4.16 14.10 -2.28
N ALA A 59 2.87 14.22 -1.97
CA ALA A 59 2.43 14.65 -0.63
C ALA A 59 2.90 13.68 0.47
N ALA A 60 2.83 12.36 0.22
CA ALA A 60 3.36 11.36 1.14
C ALA A 60 4.89 11.47 1.27
N ILE A 61 5.61 11.73 0.17
CA ILE A 61 7.06 11.94 0.17
C ILE A 61 7.43 13.18 1.00
N GLU A 62 6.70 14.28 0.84
CA GLU A 62 6.91 15.51 1.63
C GLU A 62 6.73 15.24 3.13
N GLY A 63 5.67 14.53 3.51
CA GLY A 63 5.44 14.10 4.90
C GLY A 63 6.55 13.20 5.44
N ALA A 64 7.01 12.26 4.61
CA ALA A 64 8.10 11.35 4.98
C ALA A 64 9.42 12.11 5.22
N VAL A 65 9.75 13.04 4.36
CA VAL A 65 10.94 13.89 4.52
C VAL A 65 10.83 14.74 5.79
N ALA A 66 9.66 15.32 6.07
CA ALA A 66 9.40 16.07 7.30
C ALA A 66 9.53 15.21 8.58
N ALA A 67 9.32 13.91 8.46
CA ALA A 67 9.53 12.94 9.54
C ALA A 67 10.98 12.43 9.64
N GLY A 68 11.88 12.81 8.72
CA GLY A 68 13.29 12.43 8.74
C GLY A 68 13.63 11.21 7.87
N ALA A 69 12.77 10.84 6.91
CA ALA A 69 13.11 9.82 5.92
C ALA A 69 14.24 10.32 5.00
N THR A 70 15.27 9.49 4.83
CA THR A 70 16.44 9.76 3.98
C THR A 70 16.47 8.89 2.73
N THR A 71 15.75 7.77 2.75
CA THR A 71 15.61 6.88 1.60
C THR A 71 14.14 6.57 1.40
N ILE A 72 13.60 6.98 0.26
CA ILE A 72 12.19 6.80 -0.08
C ILE A 72 12.11 6.05 -1.40
N VAL A 73 11.47 4.89 -1.38
CA VAL A 73 11.22 4.07 -2.56
C VAL A 73 9.72 4.09 -2.84
N VAL A 74 9.35 4.60 -3.99
CA VAL A 74 7.98 4.54 -4.52
C VAL A 74 7.85 3.29 -5.38
N ARG A 75 6.89 2.42 -5.06
CA ARG A 75 6.56 1.25 -5.86
C ARG A 75 5.22 1.47 -6.54
N ASP A 76 5.24 1.67 -7.85
CA ASP A 76 4.04 1.72 -8.67
C ASP A 76 3.42 0.32 -8.77
N GLY A 77 2.23 0.14 -8.22
CA GLY A 77 1.56 -1.17 -8.05
C GLY A 77 0.39 -1.41 -8.99
N HIS A 78 -0.26 -0.36 -9.51
CA HIS A 78 -1.48 -0.48 -10.30
C HIS A 78 -1.26 -1.06 -11.70
N ALA A 79 -2.08 -2.02 -12.11
CA ALA A 79 -2.17 -2.57 -13.46
C ALA A 79 -0.79 -2.89 -14.09
N GLY A 80 -0.37 -2.14 -15.12
CA GLY A 80 0.94 -2.28 -15.79
C GLY A 80 2.14 -1.81 -14.98
N ASN A 81 1.91 -1.22 -13.79
CA ASN A 81 2.93 -0.61 -12.92
C ASN A 81 3.71 0.53 -13.62
N ILE A 82 3.01 1.38 -14.37
CA ILE A 82 3.57 2.49 -15.15
C ILE A 82 2.77 3.80 -15.02
N ASN A 83 2.12 4.01 -13.87
CA ASN A 83 1.13 5.06 -13.66
C ASN A 83 1.71 6.33 -13.01
N VAL A 84 2.69 6.16 -12.12
CA VAL A 84 3.41 7.31 -11.53
C VAL A 84 4.24 8.01 -12.61
N ASP A 85 4.01 9.32 -12.81
CA ASP A 85 4.76 10.11 -13.79
C ASP A 85 6.17 10.41 -13.24
N PRO A 86 7.24 9.87 -13.86
CA PRO A 86 8.61 10.08 -13.38
C PRO A 86 9.11 11.51 -13.53
N LEU A 87 8.47 12.33 -14.37
CA LEU A 87 8.84 13.75 -14.54
C LEU A 87 8.22 14.64 -13.46
N LEU A 88 7.14 14.20 -12.84
CA LEU A 88 6.44 14.91 -11.77
C LEU A 88 6.82 14.38 -10.39
N LEU A 89 7.39 13.18 -10.29
CA LEU A 89 7.78 12.59 -9.02
C LEU A 89 8.83 13.45 -8.31
N ASP A 90 8.66 13.61 -6.99
CA ASP A 90 9.61 14.33 -6.16
C ASP A 90 11.03 13.70 -6.28
N ARG A 91 12.02 14.55 -6.57
CA ARG A 91 13.42 14.16 -6.82
C ARG A 91 14.11 13.44 -5.64
N ARG A 92 13.50 13.44 -4.46
CA ARG A 92 14.04 12.80 -3.25
C ARG A 92 13.67 11.32 -3.17
N ALA A 93 12.76 10.84 -4.04
CA ALA A 93 12.35 9.44 -4.09
C ALA A 93 12.98 8.69 -5.27
N MET A 94 13.17 7.40 -5.08
CA MET A 94 13.44 6.43 -6.14
C MET A 94 12.15 5.80 -6.60
N LEU A 95 11.99 5.52 -7.90
CA LEU A 95 10.80 4.91 -8.47
C LEU A 95 11.11 3.50 -8.97
N THR A 96 10.40 2.53 -8.41
CA THR A 96 10.34 1.16 -8.95
C THR A 96 9.04 1.02 -9.73
N ARG A 97 9.14 0.80 -11.05
CA ARG A 97 7.98 0.62 -11.96
C ARG A 97 8.18 -0.55 -12.90
N GLY A 98 7.10 -1.02 -13.49
CA GLY A 98 7.10 -2.21 -14.36
C GLY A 98 6.95 -3.51 -13.57
N ARG A 99 6.76 -4.62 -14.30
CA ARG A 99 6.52 -5.95 -13.74
C ARG A 99 7.71 -6.88 -13.95
N VAL A 100 7.93 -7.76 -12.97
CA VAL A 100 8.81 -8.92 -13.11
C VAL A 100 7.91 -10.15 -13.20
N PRO A 101 7.86 -10.84 -14.35
CA PRO A 101 7.03 -12.03 -14.52
C PRO A 101 7.31 -13.09 -13.45
N GLY A 102 6.25 -13.74 -12.94
CA GLY A 102 6.37 -14.81 -11.95
C GLY A 102 6.65 -14.35 -10.51
N THR A 103 6.64 -13.04 -10.25
CA THR A 103 6.82 -12.48 -8.90
C THR A 103 5.48 -12.33 -8.19
N PRO A 104 5.20 -13.11 -7.11
CA PRO A 104 3.91 -13.07 -6.43
C PRO A 104 3.68 -11.83 -5.55
N HIS A 105 4.73 -11.09 -5.19
CA HIS A 105 4.73 -9.89 -4.36
C HIS A 105 4.99 -8.61 -5.18
N THR A 106 4.41 -8.57 -6.37
CA THR A 106 4.72 -7.53 -7.39
C THR A 106 4.51 -6.11 -6.89
N MET A 107 3.51 -5.86 -6.03
CA MET A 107 3.19 -4.51 -5.53
C MET A 107 4.12 -4.03 -4.41
N VAL A 108 4.95 -4.89 -3.83
CA VAL A 108 6.00 -4.53 -2.85
C VAL A 108 7.36 -5.03 -3.30
N LEU A 109 7.57 -5.12 -4.61
CA LEU A 109 8.84 -5.56 -5.20
C LEU A 109 10.01 -4.71 -4.72
N GLY A 110 11.02 -5.36 -4.16
CA GLY A 110 12.22 -4.73 -3.63
C GLY A 110 12.16 -4.39 -2.14
N ILE A 111 11.07 -4.78 -1.44
CA ILE A 111 11.02 -4.67 0.02
C ILE A 111 11.95 -5.70 0.67
N ASP A 112 12.70 -5.29 1.69
CA ASP A 112 13.62 -6.10 2.46
C ASP A 112 13.69 -5.63 3.93
N ASP A 113 14.52 -6.27 4.75
CA ASP A 113 14.71 -5.97 6.18
C ASP A 113 15.42 -4.64 6.47
N THR A 114 15.80 -3.90 5.44
CA THR A 114 16.38 -2.56 5.58
C THR A 114 15.34 -1.45 5.62
N PHE A 115 14.06 -1.77 5.33
CA PHE A 115 12.96 -0.80 5.39
C PHE A 115 12.40 -0.65 6.80
N ASP A 116 12.16 0.58 7.22
CA ASP A 116 11.60 0.93 8.53
C ASP A 116 10.07 1.00 8.51
N ALA A 117 9.44 1.22 7.33
CA ALA A 117 7.99 1.34 7.20
C ALA A 117 7.47 1.14 5.77
N LEU A 118 6.20 0.75 5.67
CA LEU A 118 5.41 0.63 4.46
C LEU A 118 4.18 1.54 4.54
N LEU A 119 3.97 2.34 3.50
CA LEU A 119 2.84 3.23 3.31
C LEU A 119 2.06 2.83 2.06
N PHE A 120 0.74 2.98 2.07
CA PHE A 120 -0.15 2.71 0.93
C PHE A 120 -0.85 4.00 0.49
N ILE A 121 -0.73 4.36 -0.78
CA ILE A 121 -1.41 5.50 -1.41
C ILE A 121 -2.33 4.98 -2.51
N GLY A 122 -3.57 5.48 -2.55
CA GLY A 122 -4.54 5.11 -3.57
C GLY A 122 -5.21 3.75 -3.33
N ALA A 123 -5.21 3.24 -2.10
CA ALA A 123 -5.81 1.97 -1.73
C ALA A 123 -7.34 1.97 -1.93
N HIS A 124 -7.87 0.84 -2.33
CA HIS A 124 -9.30 0.59 -2.51
C HIS A 124 -9.78 -0.59 -1.67
N ALA A 125 -11.11 -0.74 -1.56
CA ALA A 125 -11.74 -1.83 -0.84
C ALA A 125 -11.51 -3.18 -1.53
N ARG A 126 -11.43 -4.26 -0.75
CA ARG A 126 -11.25 -5.64 -1.24
C ARG A 126 -12.40 -6.11 -2.14
N ALA A 127 -12.18 -7.21 -2.83
CA ALA A 127 -13.21 -7.91 -3.60
C ALA A 127 -14.43 -8.26 -2.72
N GLY A 128 -15.62 -8.15 -3.32
CA GLY A 128 -16.91 -8.43 -2.64
C GLY A 128 -17.52 -7.22 -1.93
N GLU A 129 -16.76 -6.16 -1.67
CA GLU A 129 -17.30 -4.94 -1.03
C GLU A 129 -18.12 -4.09 -2.00
N GLN A 130 -19.42 -3.94 -1.69
CA GLN A 130 -20.34 -3.16 -2.53
C GLN A 130 -20.25 -1.65 -2.27
N MET A 131 -19.84 -1.26 -1.06
CA MET A 131 -19.71 0.14 -0.63
C MET A 131 -18.25 0.63 -0.67
N GLY A 132 -17.43 0.03 -1.52
CA GLY A 132 -16.06 0.44 -1.83
C GLY A 132 -15.93 0.87 -3.28
N THR A 133 -15.25 1.99 -3.53
CA THR A 133 -15.03 2.49 -4.88
C THR A 133 -14.07 1.57 -5.63
N LEU A 134 -14.49 1.06 -6.80
CA LEU A 134 -13.70 0.17 -7.67
C LEU A 134 -13.16 -1.08 -6.96
N SER A 135 -13.91 -1.59 -5.96
CA SER A 135 -13.53 -2.71 -5.11
C SER A 135 -13.17 -3.97 -5.90
N HIS A 136 -12.02 -4.55 -5.62
CA HIS A 136 -11.51 -5.83 -6.13
C HIS A 136 -10.32 -6.30 -5.30
N THR A 137 -9.65 -7.40 -5.64
CA THR A 137 -8.38 -7.82 -5.04
C THR A 137 -7.47 -8.37 -6.14
N MET A 138 -6.44 -7.63 -6.53
CA MET A 138 -5.43 -7.94 -7.56
C MET A 138 -5.98 -8.08 -8.99
N SER A 139 -7.20 -8.58 -9.15
CA SER A 139 -7.84 -8.81 -10.44
C SER A 139 -9.35 -8.68 -10.30
N LEU A 140 -10.01 -8.13 -11.32
CA LEU A 140 -11.47 -8.08 -11.41
C LEU A 140 -12.12 -9.47 -11.50
N LYS A 141 -11.33 -10.52 -11.78
CA LYS A 141 -11.79 -11.91 -11.74
C LYS A 141 -12.02 -12.42 -10.32
N VAL A 142 -11.40 -11.80 -9.30
CA VAL A 142 -11.55 -12.24 -7.91
C VAL A 142 -12.89 -11.76 -7.35
N ALA A 143 -13.74 -12.71 -6.95
CA ALA A 143 -14.99 -12.45 -6.27
C ALA A 143 -14.83 -12.37 -4.75
N ASP A 144 -13.93 -13.20 -4.16
CA ASP A 144 -13.59 -13.19 -2.73
C ASP A 144 -12.19 -13.83 -2.54
N LEU A 145 -11.44 -13.34 -1.57
CA LEU A 145 -10.15 -13.91 -1.15
C LEU A 145 -10.07 -13.93 0.35
N LYS A 146 -9.75 -15.11 0.90
CA LYS A 146 -9.46 -15.30 2.32
C LYS A 146 -8.16 -16.04 2.51
N ILE A 147 -7.43 -15.70 3.57
CA ILE A 147 -6.30 -16.49 4.08
C ILE A 147 -6.55 -16.73 5.57
N ASN A 148 -6.52 -18.00 5.99
CA ASN A 148 -6.87 -18.44 7.35
C ASN A 148 -8.26 -17.93 7.79
N GLY A 149 -9.25 -17.95 6.87
CA GLY A 149 -10.62 -17.49 7.09
C GLY A 149 -10.77 -15.97 7.17
N ARG A 150 -9.69 -15.19 7.09
CA ARG A 150 -9.69 -13.73 7.12
C ARG A 150 -9.82 -13.18 5.70
N PRO A 151 -10.79 -12.29 5.40
CA PRO A 151 -10.86 -11.59 4.13
C PRO A 151 -9.59 -10.75 3.90
N ILE A 152 -9.07 -10.73 2.68
CA ILE A 152 -7.79 -10.12 2.34
C ILE A 152 -7.98 -9.00 1.31
N SER A 153 -7.61 -7.78 1.69
CA SER A 153 -7.45 -6.63 0.80
C SER A 153 -6.06 -6.65 0.15
N GLU A 154 -5.83 -5.80 -0.85
CA GLU A 154 -4.49 -5.65 -1.44
C GLU A 154 -3.44 -5.13 -0.45
N PRO A 155 -3.74 -4.11 0.38
CA PRO A 155 -2.83 -3.75 1.46
C PRO A 155 -2.51 -4.92 2.40
N ALA A 156 -3.51 -5.73 2.80
CA ALA A 156 -3.29 -6.89 3.66
C ALA A 156 -2.44 -7.96 2.97
N PHE A 157 -2.72 -8.28 1.69
CA PHE A 157 -1.96 -9.26 0.91
C PHE A 157 -0.47 -8.88 0.81
N ASN A 158 -0.19 -7.63 0.46
CA ASN A 158 1.17 -7.13 0.32
C ASN A 158 1.90 -7.02 1.67
N SER A 159 1.16 -6.67 2.72
CA SER A 159 1.70 -6.60 4.08
C SER A 159 2.07 -7.97 4.65
N LEU A 160 1.38 -9.04 4.27
CA LEU A 160 1.79 -10.40 4.61
C LEU A 160 3.19 -10.71 4.07
N TYR A 161 3.51 -10.28 2.84
CA TYR A 161 4.86 -10.46 2.31
C TYR A 161 5.88 -9.57 3.04
N ALA A 162 5.54 -8.30 3.30
CA ALA A 162 6.40 -7.37 4.04
C ALA A 162 6.70 -7.85 5.47
N SER A 163 5.77 -8.61 6.08
CA SER A 163 5.93 -9.15 7.43
C SER A 163 7.10 -10.12 7.57
N LYS A 164 7.57 -10.74 6.49
CA LYS A 164 8.77 -11.60 6.48
C LYS A 164 10.04 -10.84 6.85
N PHE A 165 10.03 -9.55 6.65
CA PHE A 165 11.14 -8.63 6.90
C PHE A 165 10.89 -7.71 8.10
N ASP A 166 9.85 -7.99 8.90
CA ASP A 166 9.44 -7.18 10.04
C ASP A 166 9.06 -5.72 9.70
N VAL A 167 8.73 -5.42 8.43
CA VAL A 167 8.38 -4.08 7.99
C VAL A 167 6.93 -3.76 8.35
N PRO A 168 6.68 -2.75 9.22
CA PRO A 168 5.35 -2.38 9.63
C PRO A 168 4.62 -1.52 8.60
N VAL A 169 3.31 -1.72 8.48
CA VAL A 169 2.40 -0.74 7.86
C VAL A 169 2.15 0.38 8.86
N VAL A 170 2.30 1.62 8.42
CA VAL A 170 2.11 2.80 9.28
C VAL A 170 1.03 3.74 8.77
N PHE A 171 0.70 3.68 7.47
CA PHE A 171 -0.21 4.62 6.83
C PHE A 171 -0.94 4.01 5.63
N VAL A 172 -2.23 4.34 5.50
CA VAL A 172 -3.05 4.01 4.32
C VAL A 172 -3.91 5.22 3.91
N ALA A 173 -3.83 5.62 2.64
CA ALA A 173 -4.75 6.58 2.02
C ALA A 173 -5.57 5.88 0.94
N GLY A 174 -6.90 6.08 0.98
CA GLY A 174 -7.82 5.44 0.04
C GLY A 174 -9.28 5.85 0.26
N ASP A 175 -10.22 5.09 -0.29
CA ASP A 175 -11.63 5.34 0.00
C ASP A 175 -11.99 5.00 1.46
N ASN A 176 -13.18 5.40 1.90
CA ASN A 176 -13.62 5.19 3.28
C ASN A 176 -13.68 3.70 3.69
N THR A 177 -13.96 2.80 2.75
CA THR A 177 -14.04 1.36 3.03
C THR A 177 -12.65 0.76 3.13
N ALA A 178 -11.72 1.11 2.23
CA ALA A 178 -10.31 0.72 2.32
C ALA A 178 -9.66 1.18 3.64
N CYS A 179 -9.91 2.43 4.05
CA CYS A 179 -9.41 2.95 5.34
C CYS A 179 -9.99 2.19 6.54
N LYS A 180 -11.29 1.81 6.49
CA LYS A 180 -11.93 1.01 7.52
C LYS A 180 -11.34 -0.41 7.59
N GLU A 181 -11.11 -1.04 6.44
CA GLU A 181 -10.44 -2.33 6.33
C GLU A 181 -9.01 -2.25 6.88
N ALA A 182 -8.26 -1.22 6.51
CA ALA A 182 -6.91 -0.99 7.01
C ALA A 182 -6.85 -0.88 8.55
N VAL A 183 -7.80 -0.17 9.17
CA VAL A 183 -7.90 -0.10 10.64
C VAL A 183 -8.25 -1.46 11.25
N ALA A 184 -9.11 -2.25 10.60
CA ALA A 184 -9.45 -3.60 11.06
C ALA A 184 -8.25 -4.58 10.94
N ASP A 185 -7.40 -4.41 9.93
CA ASP A 185 -6.24 -5.25 9.68
C ASP A 185 -5.00 -4.82 10.46
N PHE A 186 -4.72 -3.53 10.53
CA PHE A 186 -3.47 -2.98 11.04
C PHE A 186 -3.63 -2.24 12.38
N GLY A 187 -4.85 -2.13 12.89
CA GLY A 187 -5.09 -1.44 14.17
C GLY A 187 -4.99 0.08 14.06
N ASN A 188 -4.35 0.72 15.03
CA ASN A 188 -4.37 2.18 15.19
C ASN A 188 -3.28 2.88 14.35
N ILE A 189 -3.24 2.58 13.04
CA ILE A 189 -2.38 3.29 12.08
C ILE A 189 -3.02 4.60 11.63
N GLU A 190 -2.23 5.48 11.02
CA GLU A 190 -2.77 6.70 10.38
C GLU A 190 -3.49 6.34 9.08
N THR A 191 -4.66 6.97 8.84
CA THR A 191 -5.41 6.82 7.58
C THR A 191 -5.88 8.16 7.05
N VAL A 192 -6.02 8.27 5.71
CA VAL A 192 -6.64 9.41 5.04
C VAL A 192 -7.73 8.94 4.11
N VAL A 193 -8.97 9.33 4.40
CA VAL A 193 -10.12 9.07 3.52
C VAL A 193 -10.13 10.12 2.40
N THR A 194 -9.89 9.69 1.17
CA THR A 194 -9.88 10.54 -0.03
C THR A 194 -11.28 10.82 -0.54
N LYS A 195 -12.17 9.83 -0.39
CA LYS A 195 -13.56 9.85 -0.85
C LYS A 195 -14.44 8.88 -0.07
N ASN A 196 -15.73 9.18 -0.02
CA ASN A 196 -16.77 8.32 0.57
C ASN A 196 -17.53 7.62 -0.56
N ALA A 197 -17.43 6.32 -0.66
CA ALA A 197 -18.13 5.51 -1.63
C ALA A 197 -19.65 5.47 -1.35
N PHE A 198 -20.46 5.64 -2.40
CA PHE A 198 -21.90 5.34 -2.43
C PHE A 198 -22.18 4.03 -3.19
N GLY A 199 -21.13 3.38 -3.68
CA GLY A 199 -21.13 2.15 -4.45
C GLY A 199 -19.82 2.03 -5.23
N ARG A 200 -19.72 1.00 -6.07
CA ARG A 200 -18.47 0.69 -6.79
C ARG A 200 -18.02 1.78 -7.78
N THR A 201 -18.94 2.57 -8.33
CA THR A 201 -18.63 3.57 -9.36
C THR A 201 -19.19 4.95 -9.05
N CYS A 202 -19.47 5.21 -7.76
CA CYS A 202 -19.97 6.52 -7.32
C CYS A 202 -19.41 6.85 -5.94
N ALA A 203 -18.83 8.04 -5.79
CA ALA A 203 -18.30 8.51 -4.52
C ALA A 203 -18.40 10.03 -4.38
N MET A 204 -18.49 10.50 -3.15
CA MET A 204 -18.29 11.89 -2.79
C MET A 204 -16.80 12.09 -2.44
N SER A 205 -16.04 12.65 -3.38
CA SER A 205 -14.63 12.90 -3.20
C SER A 205 -14.36 14.23 -2.51
N LYS A 206 -13.34 14.27 -1.67
CA LYS A 206 -12.72 15.53 -1.25
C LYS A 206 -11.99 16.16 -2.44
N SER A 207 -11.76 17.48 -2.34
CA SER A 207 -10.86 18.14 -3.29
C SER A 207 -9.47 17.52 -3.24
N PRO A 208 -8.83 17.22 -4.40
CA PRO A 208 -7.45 16.69 -4.43
C PRO A 208 -6.42 17.57 -3.70
N TYR A 209 -6.67 18.88 -3.62
CA TYR A 209 -5.81 19.80 -2.87
C TYR A 209 -5.87 19.56 -1.34
N VAL A 210 -7.08 19.30 -0.83
CA VAL A 210 -7.29 18.98 0.58
C VAL A 210 -6.70 17.60 0.90
N VAL A 211 -6.93 16.61 0.05
CA VAL A 211 -6.41 15.26 0.24
C VAL A 211 -4.88 15.25 0.31
N ARG A 212 -4.21 15.97 -0.58
CA ARG A 212 -2.74 16.08 -0.57
C ARG A 212 -2.21 16.63 0.75
N GLU A 213 -2.83 17.70 1.28
CA GLU A 213 -2.41 18.26 2.56
C GLU A 213 -2.68 17.28 3.73
N GLU A 214 -3.81 16.58 3.72
CA GLU A 214 -4.12 15.55 4.72
C GLU A 214 -3.11 14.39 4.65
N ILE A 215 -2.76 13.91 3.44
CA ILE A 215 -1.76 12.85 3.22
C ILE A 215 -0.39 13.30 3.75
N ARG A 216 0.05 14.51 3.41
CA ARG A 216 1.33 15.07 3.87
C ARG A 216 1.43 15.03 5.39
N LEU A 217 0.42 15.59 6.06
CA LEU A 217 0.39 15.67 7.52
C LEU A 217 0.27 14.29 8.19
N ALA A 218 -0.54 13.38 7.63
CA ALA A 218 -0.74 12.05 8.20
C ALA A 218 0.50 11.15 7.99
N ALA A 219 1.15 11.21 6.83
CA ALA A 219 2.40 10.50 6.58
C ALA A 219 3.52 10.96 7.53
N GLU A 220 3.61 12.28 7.79
CA GLU A 220 4.55 12.82 8.78
C GLU A 220 4.25 12.28 10.19
N ARG A 221 2.98 12.29 10.63
CA ARG A 221 2.59 11.75 11.94
C ARG A 221 2.84 10.26 12.05
N ALA A 222 2.50 9.49 11.02
CA ALA A 222 2.70 8.04 10.98
C ALA A 222 4.17 7.67 11.19
N LEU A 223 5.06 8.34 10.47
CA LEU A 223 6.51 8.06 10.53
C LEU A 223 7.18 8.60 11.79
N LYS A 224 6.61 9.61 12.45
CA LYS A 224 7.06 10.04 13.79
C LYS A 224 6.59 9.12 14.91
N ASN A 225 5.62 8.24 14.65
CA ASN A 225 5.03 7.32 15.62
C ASN A 225 5.09 5.87 15.10
N LEU A 226 6.28 5.41 14.71
CA LEU A 226 6.50 4.06 14.16
C LEU A 226 6.06 2.93 15.09
N ASP A 227 6.03 3.16 16.39
CA ASP A 227 5.54 2.25 17.42
C ASP A 227 4.05 1.90 17.27
N LYS A 228 3.28 2.70 16.55
CA LYS A 228 1.89 2.41 16.18
C LYS A 228 1.76 1.57 14.91
N GLY A 229 2.83 1.37 14.17
CA GLY A 229 2.86 0.55 12.96
C GLY A 229 2.56 -0.92 13.26
N CYS A 230 1.96 -1.59 12.30
CA CYS A 230 1.56 -2.99 12.41
C CYS A 230 2.35 -3.86 11.44
N VAL A 231 3.08 -4.84 11.96
CA VAL A 231 3.59 -5.95 11.16
C VAL A 231 2.48 -6.99 11.05
N PHE A 232 1.79 -6.99 9.91
CA PHE A 232 0.61 -7.83 9.69
C PHE A 232 1.02 -9.27 9.39
N ARG A 233 0.77 -10.18 10.34
CA ARG A 233 1.13 -11.59 10.24
C ARG A 233 -0.07 -12.51 10.36
N LEU A 234 -0.01 -13.61 9.62
CA LEU A 234 -0.81 -14.80 9.84
C LEU A 234 0.14 -15.97 10.17
N ASN A 235 -0.37 -16.99 10.84
CA ASN A 235 0.40 -18.17 11.21
C ASN A 235 0.24 -19.27 10.16
N ALA A 236 1.31 -20.03 9.91
CA ALA A 236 1.25 -21.26 9.17
C ALA A 236 0.41 -22.32 9.93
N PRO A 237 -0.25 -23.27 9.24
CA PRO A 237 -0.36 -23.32 7.79
C PRO A 237 -1.23 -22.19 7.25
N TYR A 238 -0.85 -21.65 6.07
CA TYR A 238 -1.63 -20.63 5.37
C TYR A 238 -2.68 -21.31 4.50
N LYS A 239 -3.95 -21.16 4.86
CA LYS A 239 -5.11 -21.71 4.14
C LYS A 239 -5.73 -20.62 3.30
N MET A 240 -5.53 -20.67 1.98
CA MET A 240 -6.16 -19.76 1.02
C MET A 240 -7.48 -20.34 0.52
N GLU A 241 -8.50 -19.50 0.52
CA GLU A 241 -9.77 -19.70 -0.15
C GLU A 241 -9.96 -18.54 -1.13
N VAL A 242 -9.92 -18.81 -2.43
CA VAL A 242 -10.19 -17.80 -3.45
C VAL A 242 -11.39 -18.22 -4.29
N LYS A 243 -12.29 -17.23 -4.51
CA LYS A 243 -13.42 -17.37 -5.44
C LYS A 243 -13.17 -16.50 -6.64
N VAL A 244 -13.25 -17.05 -7.83
CA VAL A 244 -13.08 -16.33 -9.08
C VAL A 244 -14.32 -16.47 -9.95
N TYR A 245 -14.64 -15.43 -10.71
CA TYR A 245 -15.67 -15.49 -11.73
C TYR A 245 -15.19 -16.38 -12.88
N GLY A 246 -16.06 -17.33 -13.31
CA GLY A 246 -15.83 -18.20 -14.46
C GLY A 246 -15.97 -17.47 -15.80
N GLU A 247 -16.01 -18.24 -16.90
CA GLU A 247 -16.30 -17.68 -18.22
C GLU A 247 -17.72 -17.10 -18.31
N ASN A 248 -18.67 -17.72 -17.59
CA ASN A 248 -20.00 -17.12 -17.39
C ASN A 248 -19.94 -16.27 -16.11
N PRO A 249 -20.37 -14.99 -16.13
CA PRO A 249 -20.35 -14.07 -14.97
C PRO A 249 -21.13 -14.58 -13.75
N ASP A 250 -22.11 -15.46 -13.94
CA ASP A 250 -22.89 -16.07 -12.85
C ASP A 250 -22.17 -17.31 -12.24
N GLU A 251 -21.13 -17.79 -12.88
CA GLU A 251 -20.34 -18.92 -12.39
C GLU A 251 -19.25 -18.44 -11.43
N ILE A 252 -19.19 -19.07 -10.27
CA ILE A 252 -18.11 -18.84 -9.28
C ILE A 252 -17.36 -20.14 -9.08
N ILE A 253 -16.07 -20.09 -9.37
CA ILE A 253 -15.12 -21.19 -9.16
C ILE A 253 -14.41 -20.95 -7.83
N SER A 254 -14.45 -21.93 -6.93
CA SER A 254 -13.75 -21.86 -5.65
C SER A 254 -12.48 -22.70 -5.71
N VAL A 255 -11.37 -22.14 -5.28
CA VAL A 255 -10.07 -22.82 -5.15
C VAL A 255 -9.60 -22.69 -3.71
N GLU A 256 -9.22 -23.84 -3.14
CA GLU A 256 -8.59 -23.92 -1.82
C GLU A 256 -7.15 -24.42 -1.97
N TYR A 257 -6.26 -23.84 -1.20
CA TYR A 257 -4.85 -24.24 -1.17
C TYR A 257 -4.27 -23.99 0.22
N GLU A 258 -3.44 -24.93 0.68
CA GLU A 258 -2.77 -24.83 1.98
C GLU A 258 -1.26 -25.08 1.83
N SER A 259 -0.45 -24.28 2.50
CA SER A 259 1.00 -24.48 2.59
C SER A 259 1.53 -23.85 3.89
N ASP A 260 2.63 -24.42 4.40
CA ASP A 260 3.41 -23.79 5.47
C ASP A 260 4.27 -22.61 4.99
N VAL A 261 4.38 -22.44 3.67
CA VAL A 261 5.16 -21.37 3.03
C VAL A 261 4.24 -20.34 2.41
N LEU A 262 4.32 -19.09 2.87
CA LEU A 262 3.47 -17.99 2.41
C LEU A 262 3.59 -17.75 0.90
N GLU A 263 4.81 -17.79 0.36
CA GLU A 263 5.07 -17.54 -1.06
C GLU A 263 4.42 -18.58 -1.97
N ASP A 264 4.30 -19.83 -1.52
CA ASP A 264 3.60 -20.87 -2.29
C ASP A 264 2.12 -20.52 -2.42
N VAL A 265 1.50 -20.03 -1.33
CA VAL A 265 0.11 -19.58 -1.33
C VAL A 265 -0.07 -18.36 -2.24
N MET A 266 0.82 -17.37 -2.14
CA MET A 266 0.77 -16.18 -2.99
C MET A 266 1.00 -16.52 -4.47
N LYS A 267 1.92 -17.44 -4.78
CA LYS A 267 2.15 -17.93 -6.14
C LYS A 267 0.93 -18.67 -6.66
N LYS A 268 0.35 -19.56 -5.83
CA LYS A 268 -0.85 -20.32 -6.19
C LYS A 268 -2.05 -19.42 -6.47
N PHE A 269 -2.18 -18.30 -5.73
CA PHE A 269 -3.20 -17.28 -6.01
C PHE A 269 -3.08 -16.76 -7.45
N TRP A 270 -1.88 -16.36 -7.88
CA TRP A 270 -1.65 -15.83 -9.24
C TRP A 270 -1.84 -16.87 -10.35
N GLU A 271 -1.59 -18.15 -10.07
CA GLU A 271 -1.81 -19.24 -11.04
C GLU A 271 -3.30 -19.46 -11.36
N ASN A 272 -4.22 -18.95 -10.55
CA ASN A 272 -5.66 -19.08 -10.72
C ASN A 272 -6.33 -17.83 -11.33
N LEU A 273 -5.57 -16.81 -11.72
CA LEU A 273 -6.07 -15.58 -12.35
C LEU A 273 -5.77 -15.54 -13.84
#